data_c7d62f4447a14b568840267ba22d2aeb
#
_entry.id   c7d62f4447a14b568840267ba22d2aeb
#
_cell.length_a   1.000
_cell.length_b   1.000
_cell.length_c   1.000
_cell.angle_alpha   90.00
_cell.angle_beta   90.00
_cell.angle_gamma   90.00
#
_symmetry.space_group_name_H-M   'P 1'
#
loop_
_entity.id
_entity.type
_entity.pdbx_description
1 polymer ?
#
loop_
_entity_poly.entity_id
_entity_poly.type
_entity_poly.pdbx_seq_one_letter_code
_entity_poly.pdbx_strand_id
1 'polypeptide(L)'
;IVGRADGTCIPAPEPALDAKVPEDSDMRGQFGPRTKDTVDKANQLLDDFSNMLIKRGIKVDRPTPIDFNQKTSTPDWEAETMFGCMPPRDVLLTVGNEILEATMSYRCRWFEYLCYRPLLKEYYNSDPNMRHESAPKPRLTDADYRKDYLSDKIGIEKRLKWTEDKFFVTTEEEPLFDAADVLRFGKDLVVQHGFTTNLKGIDWLKRHYKDLRVHAVNFPGDPYP
;
A
#
# COMPACT_ATOMS: atom_id res chain seq x y z
N ILE A 1 8.80 10.72 -7.35
CA ILE A 1 7.87 10.00 -8.24
C ILE A 1 6.46 10.49 -7.96
N VAL A 2 5.69 10.82 -9.00
CA VAL A 2 4.25 11.11 -8.93
C VAL A 2 3.50 10.02 -9.69
N GLY A 3 2.49 9.43 -9.06
CA GLY A 3 1.75 8.31 -9.64
C GLY A 3 0.92 8.64 -10.88
N ARG A 4 0.30 7.62 -11.46
CA ARG A 4 -0.63 7.71 -12.58
C ARG A 4 -1.92 6.96 -12.26
N ALA A 5 -3.04 7.50 -12.72
CA ALA A 5 -4.34 6.87 -12.55
C ALA A 5 -4.74 5.96 -13.73
N ASP A 6 -3.91 5.89 -14.77
CA ASP A 6 -4.19 5.09 -15.96
C ASP A 6 -4.42 3.62 -15.57
N GLY A 7 -5.51 3.05 -16.08
CA GLY A 7 -5.88 1.66 -15.86
C GLY A 7 -6.31 1.29 -14.44
N THR A 8 -6.41 2.26 -13.51
CA THR A 8 -6.81 1.99 -12.11
C THR A 8 -8.16 1.27 -12.06
N CYS A 9 -8.22 0.21 -11.26
CA CYS A 9 -9.42 -0.57 -11.01
C CYS A 9 -9.98 -0.35 -9.60
N ILE A 10 -11.25 -0.66 -9.44
CA ILE A 10 -11.83 -1.01 -8.15
C ILE A 10 -11.44 -2.46 -7.91
N PRO A 11 -10.73 -2.79 -6.83
CA PRO A 11 -10.31 -4.16 -6.58
C PRO A 11 -11.50 -5.06 -6.29
N ALA A 12 -11.39 -6.34 -6.69
CA ALA A 12 -12.36 -7.35 -6.30
C ALA A 12 -12.35 -7.57 -4.78
N PRO A 13 -13.45 -8.09 -4.22
CA PRO A 13 -13.53 -8.43 -2.81
C PRO A 13 -12.35 -9.31 -2.37
N GLU A 14 -11.72 -8.92 -1.27
CA GLU A 14 -10.65 -9.67 -0.62
C GLU A 14 -10.64 -9.34 0.88
N PRO A 15 -10.03 -10.19 1.76
CA PRO A 15 -10.16 -10.03 3.19
C PRO A 15 -9.81 -8.64 3.72
N ALA A 16 -8.66 -8.10 3.36
CA ALA A 16 -8.20 -6.82 3.87
C ALA A 16 -9.00 -5.63 3.32
N LEU A 17 -9.45 -5.71 2.07
CA LEU A 17 -10.29 -4.68 1.44
C LEU A 17 -11.69 -4.67 2.05
N ASP A 18 -12.31 -5.84 2.16
CA ASP A 18 -13.67 -5.98 2.70
C ASP A 18 -13.77 -5.51 4.15
N ALA A 19 -12.67 -5.58 4.89
CA ALA A 19 -12.60 -5.00 6.22
C ALA A 19 -12.78 -3.47 6.24
N LYS A 20 -12.48 -2.79 5.13
CA LYS A 20 -12.58 -1.32 5.01
C LYS A 20 -13.85 -0.84 4.31
N VAL A 21 -14.48 -1.66 3.48
CA VAL A 21 -15.70 -1.27 2.76
C VAL A 21 -16.93 -1.58 3.62
N PRO A 22 -17.76 -0.56 3.99
CA PRO A 22 -18.98 -0.80 4.71
C PRO A 22 -19.91 -1.79 4.00
N GLU A 23 -20.61 -2.60 4.76
CA GLU A 23 -21.48 -3.65 4.22
C GLU A 23 -22.67 -3.09 3.42
N ASP A 24 -23.16 -1.93 3.84
CA ASP A 24 -24.24 -1.18 3.20
C ASP A 24 -23.76 -0.22 2.10
N SER A 25 -22.47 -0.24 1.78
CA SER A 25 -21.90 0.57 0.69
C SER A 25 -22.29 0.00 -0.67
N ASP A 26 -22.72 0.87 -1.57
CA ASP A 26 -22.95 0.55 -2.98
C ASP A 26 -21.68 0.02 -3.68
N MET A 27 -20.50 0.26 -3.10
CA MET A 27 -19.22 -0.23 -3.61
C MET A 27 -18.93 -1.68 -3.21
N ARG A 28 -19.69 -2.24 -2.25
CA ARG A 28 -19.44 -3.59 -1.76
C ARG A 28 -19.66 -4.63 -2.87
N GLY A 29 -18.62 -5.40 -3.16
CA GLY A 29 -18.66 -6.43 -4.21
C GLY A 29 -18.51 -5.91 -5.64
N GLN A 30 -18.48 -4.59 -5.86
CA GLN A 30 -18.16 -4.04 -7.18
C GLN A 30 -16.65 -4.10 -7.43
N PHE A 31 -16.27 -4.44 -8.66
CA PHE A 31 -14.86 -4.43 -9.08
C PHE A 31 -14.75 -4.22 -10.60
N GLY A 32 -13.55 -3.90 -11.05
CA GLY A 32 -13.24 -3.67 -12.46
C GLY A 32 -12.70 -2.26 -12.73
N PRO A 33 -12.52 -1.88 -14.01
CA PRO A 33 -11.95 -0.61 -14.38
C PRO A 33 -12.77 0.58 -13.85
N ARG A 34 -12.09 1.59 -13.34
CA ARG A 34 -12.73 2.87 -13.04
C ARG A 34 -13.15 3.56 -14.33
N THR A 35 -14.19 4.39 -14.26
CA THR A 35 -14.69 5.11 -15.41
C THR A 35 -13.61 6.03 -15.99
N LYS A 36 -13.63 6.21 -17.33
CA LYS A 36 -12.67 7.10 -18.00
C LYS A 36 -12.68 8.51 -17.43
N ASP A 37 -13.85 9.07 -17.13
CA ASP A 37 -13.98 10.39 -16.53
C ASP A 37 -13.29 10.49 -15.17
N THR A 38 -13.41 9.47 -14.32
CA THR A 38 -12.73 9.42 -13.03
C THR A 38 -11.20 9.37 -13.21
N VAL A 39 -10.72 8.55 -14.13
CA VAL A 39 -9.28 8.41 -14.44
C VAL A 39 -8.72 9.70 -15.01
N ASP A 40 -9.42 10.33 -15.95
CA ASP A 40 -9.00 11.58 -16.59
C ASP A 40 -8.90 12.72 -15.56
N LYS A 41 -9.90 12.87 -14.66
CA LYS A 41 -9.87 13.85 -13.58
C LYS A 41 -8.72 13.61 -12.60
N ALA A 42 -8.47 12.37 -12.23
CA ALA A 42 -7.37 12.02 -11.35
C ALA A 42 -6.01 12.32 -12.01
N ASN A 43 -5.83 11.96 -13.29
CA ASN A 43 -4.61 12.27 -14.03
C ASN A 43 -4.41 13.79 -14.17
N GLN A 44 -5.47 14.57 -14.44
CA GLN A 44 -5.37 16.03 -14.48
C GLN A 44 -4.81 16.59 -13.17
N LEU A 45 -5.33 16.17 -12.02
CA LEU A 45 -4.84 16.60 -10.69
C LEU A 45 -3.38 16.19 -10.45
N LEU A 46 -3.01 14.99 -10.86
CA LEU A 46 -1.63 14.50 -10.74
C LEU A 46 -0.67 15.25 -11.67
N ASP A 47 -1.13 15.65 -12.86
CA ASP A 47 -0.35 16.44 -13.81
C ASP A 47 -0.20 17.90 -13.30
N ASP A 48 -1.23 18.51 -12.76
CA ASP A 48 -1.17 19.82 -12.13
C ASP A 48 -0.18 19.83 -10.94
N PHE A 49 -0.23 18.79 -10.12
CA PHE A 49 0.73 18.61 -9.02
C PHE A 49 2.17 18.44 -9.56
N SER A 50 2.36 17.62 -10.59
CA SER A 50 3.66 17.42 -11.24
C SER A 50 4.21 18.75 -11.80
N ASN A 51 3.37 19.51 -12.51
CA ASN A 51 3.72 20.79 -13.08
C ASN A 51 4.08 21.82 -11.99
N MET A 52 3.38 21.80 -10.86
CA MET A 52 3.72 22.63 -9.71
C MET A 52 5.12 22.32 -9.16
N LEU A 53 5.47 21.02 -9.05
CA LEU A 53 6.80 20.59 -8.60
C LEU A 53 7.90 20.98 -9.60
N ILE A 54 7.65 20.74 -10.90
CA ILE A 54 8.60 21.10 -11.97
C ILE A 54 8.87 22.60 -11.99
N LYS A 55 7.85 23.45 -11.84
CA LYS A 55 8.01 24.91 -11.71
C LYS A 55 8.88 25.34 -10.52
N ARG A 56 9.04 24.46 -9.52
CA ARG A 56 9.93 24.66 -8.36
C ARG A 56 11.32 24.01 -8.55
N GLY A 57 11.64 23.56 -9.76
CA GLY A 57 12.93 22.94 -10.07
C GLY A 57 13.07 21.49 -9.62
N ILE A 58 11.96 20.81 -9.26
CA ILE A 58 11.97 19.41 -8.84
C ILE A 58 11.80 18.52 -10.06
N LYS A 59 12.72 17.56 -10.27
CA LYS A 59 12.55 16.51 -11.28
C LYS A 59 11.38 15.62 -10.88
N VAL A 60 10.46 15.38 -11.79
CA VAL A 60 9.29 14.52 -11.58
C VAL A 60 9.36 13.34 -12.54
N ASP A 61 9.40 12.15 -11.99
CA ASP A 61 9.32 10.88 -12.74
C ASP A 61 7.95 10.25 -12.51
N ARG A 62 7.46 9.50 -13.50
CA ARG A 62 6.13 8.85 -13.48
C ARG A 62 6.29 7.34 -13.66
N PRO A 63 5.50 6.52 -12.95
CA PRO A 63 5.52 5.06 -13.13
C PRO A 63 5.03 4.67 -14.53
N THR A 64 5.35 3.45 -14.94
CA THR A 64 4.82 2.82 -16.15
C THR A 64 3.63 1.95 -15.75
N PRO A 65 2.38 2.35 -16.05
CA PRO A 65 1.21 1.51 -15.76
C PRO A 65 1.30 0.16 -16.47
N ILE A 66 0.79 -0.87 -15.79
CA ILE A 66 0.56 -2.18 -16.38
C ILE A 66 -0.95 -2.37 -16.58
N ASP A 67 -1.39 -3.45 -17.19
CA ASP A 67 -2.81 -3.79 -17.22
C ASP A 67 -3.25 -4.26 -15.83
N PHE A 68 -4.03 -3.43 -15.13
CA PHE A 68 -4.58 -3.74 -13.82
C PHE A 68 -5.91 -4.49 -13.88
N ASN A 69 -6.56 -4.49 -15.07
CA ASN A 69 -7.82 -5.19 -15.28
C ASN A 69 -7.58 -6.61 -15.80
N GLN A 70 -6.74 -7.34 -15.09
CA GLN A 70 -6.46 -8.74 -15.41
C GLN A 70 -6.43 -9.57 -14.14
N LYS A 71 -6.90 -10.82 -14.26
CA LYS A 71 -6.75 -11.80 -13.19
C LYS A 71 -5.28 -12.05 -12.91
N THR A 72 -4.94 -12.06 -11.64
CA THR A 72 -3.59 -12.35 -11.17
C THR A 72 -3.62 -13.38 -10.05
N SER A 73 -2.54 -14.15 -9.89
CA SER A 73 -2.48 -15.19 -8.90
C SER A 73 -1.06 -15.44 -8.40
N THR A 74 -1.01 -16.02 -7.22
CA THR A 74 0.15 -16.74 -6.67
C THR A 74 -0.26 -18.19 -6.42
N PRO A 75 0.63 -19.07 -5.96
CA PRO A 75 0.23 -20.42 -5.55
C PRO A 75 -0.82 -20.46 -4.43
N ASP A 76 -1.02 -19.38 -3.68
CA ASP A 76 -1.83 -19.35 -2.46
C ASP A 76 -3.18 -18.64 -2.63
N TRP A 77 -3.32 -17.79 -3.66
CA TRP A 77 -4.55 -17.02 -3.88
C TRP A 77 -4.66 -16.49 -5.33
N GLU A 78 -5.86 -16.05 -5.66
CA GLU A 78 -6.18 -15.36 -6.92
C GLU A 78 -6.89 -14.04 -6.62
N ALA A 79 -6.73 -13.04 -7.49
CA ALA A 79 -7.47 -11.78 -7.50
C ALA A 79 -7.97 -11.46 -8.91
N GLU A 80 -9.22 -11.05 -9.04
CA GLU A 80 -9.84 -10.79 -10.36
C GLU A 80 -9.30 -9.52 -11.02
N THR A 81 -8.87 -8.54 -10.20
CA THR A 81 -8.22 -7.31 -10.67
C THR A 81 -7.09 -6.92 -9.74
N MET A 82 -6.14 -6.17 -10.25
CA MET A 82 -5.20 -5.39 -9.44
C MET A 82 -5.78 -4.00 -9.12
N PHE A 83 -5.04 -3.15 -8.44
CA PHE A 83 -5.52 -1.83 -8.03
C PHE A 83 -5.06 -0.72 -8.98
N GLY A 84 -3.77 -0.38 -9.02
CA GLY A 84 -3.24 0.73 -9.81
C GLY A 84 -1.82 1.11 -9.43
N CYS A 85 -1.36 2.28 -9.90
CA CYS A 85 -0.04 2.82 -9.54
C CYS A 85 -0.09 4.31 -9.18
N MET A 86 -1.23 4.76 -8.66
CA MET A 86 -1.43 6.15 -8.30
C MET A 86 -0.67 6.57 -7.03
N PRO A 87 -0.59 5.75 -5.95
CA PRO A 87 0.10 6.10 -4.71
C PRO A 87 1.49 5.45 -4.60
N PRO A 88 2.56 5.99 -5.22
CA PRO A 88 3.89 5.40 -5.12
C PRO A 88 4.41 5.29 -3.68
N ARG A 89 3.99 6.20 -2.79
CA ARG A 89 4.39 6.22 -1.39
C ARG A 89 3.89 5.04 -0.56
N ASP A 90 2.88 4.31 -1.04
CA ASP A 90 2.38 3.13 -0.35
C ASP A 90 3.29 1.93 -0.60
N VAL A 91 3.90 1.88 -1.77
CA VAL A 91 4.72 0.76 -2.25
C VAL A 91 6.21 0.97 -1.99
N LEU A 92 6.68 2.22 -2.06
CA LEU A 92 8.11 2.56 -2.02
C LEU A 92 8.45 3.39 -0.79
N LEU A 93 9.21 2.80 0.11
CA LEU A 93 9.80 3.49 1.27
C LEU A 93 11.21 3.95 0.93
N THR A 94 11.47 5.26 0.98
CA THR A 94 12.82 5.80 0.79
C THR A 94 13.43 6.16 2.14
N VAL A 95 14.57 5.56 2.46
CA VAL A 95 15.34 5.84 3.70
C VAL A 95 16.81 6.03 3.34
N GLY A 96 17.32 7.25 3.50
CA GLY A 96 18.69 7.59 3.07
C GLY A 96 18.85 7.38 1.56
N ASN A 97 19.79 6.52 1.16
CA ASN A 97 20.05 6.14 -0.23
C ASN A 97 19.34 4.83 -0.65
N GLU A 98 18.47 4.30 0.19
CA GLU A 98 17.71 3.08 -0.10
C GLU A 98 16.28 3.40 -0.54
N ILE A 99 15.82 2.71 -1.59
CA ILE A 99 14.41 2.57 -1.91
C ILE A 99 14.03 1.11 -1.66
N LEU A 100 13.16 0.91 -0.66
CA LEU A 100 12.64 -0.38 -0.25
C LEU A 100 11.24 -0.59 -0.80
N GLU A 101 11.00 -1.69 -1.51
CA GLU A 101 9.66 -2.14 -1.87
C GLU A 101 8.97 -2.76 -0.65
N ALA A 102 7.83 -2.22 -0.25
CA ALA A 102 7.04 -2.69 0.89
C ALA A 102 6.44 -4.08 0.64
N THR A 103 6.05 -4.74 1.71
CA THR A 103 5.42 -6.07 1.66
C THR A 103 4.07 -6.05 0.99
N MET A 104 3.26 -5.02 1.24
CA MET A 104 1.84 -4.87 0.94
C MET A 104 0.96 -5.89 1.67
N SER A 105 -0.20 -5.47 2.15
CA SER A 105 -1.15 -6.34 2.86
C SER A 105 -2.38 -6.73 2.04
N TYR A 106 -2.55 -6.11 0.87
CA TYR A 106 -3.64 -6.41 -0.06
C TYR A 106 -3.16 -7.30 -1.21
N ARG A 107 -3.89 -8.37 -1.49
CA ARG A 107 -3.62 -9.26 -2.63
C ARG A 107 -3.64 -8.51 -3.95
N CYS A 108 -4.63 -7.66 -4.17
CA CYS A 108 -4.76 -6.84 -5.38
C CYS A 108 -3.60 -5.86 -5.59
N ARG A 109 -2.83 -5.54 -4.54
CA ARG A 109 -1.71 -4.61 -4.59
C ARG A 109 -0.33 -5.31 -4.61
N TRP A 110 -0.30 -6.60 -4.49
CA TRP A 110 0.94 -7.37 -4.34
C TRP A 110 1.94 -7.16 -5.48
N PHE A 111 1.45 -6.92 -6.71
CA PHE A 111 2.25 -6.70 -7.91
C PHE A 111 2.44 -5.22 -8.28
N GLU A 112 1.98 -4.25 -7.50
CA GLU A 112 2.09 -2.82 -7.84
C GLU A 112 3.54 -2.36 -8.03
N TYR A 113 4.50 -2.95 -7.33
CA TYR A 113 5.92 -2.64 -7.49
C TYR A 113 6.41 -2.76 -8.94
N LEU A 114 5.78 -3.58 -9.77
CA LEU A 114 6.15 -3.76 -11.19
C LEU A 114 6.07 -2.44 -11.98
N CYS A 115 5.13 -1.56 -11.63
CA CYS A 115 4.96 -0.26 -12.28
C CYS A 115 6.15 0.67 -12.05
N TYR A 116 6.87 0.49 -10.97
CA TYR A 116 8.00 1.33 -10.56
C TYR A 116 9.35 0.75 -10.97
N ARG A 117 9.42 -0.55 -11.29
CA ARG A 117 10.66 -1.24 -11.65
C ARG A 117 11.44 -0.58 -12.78
N PRO A 118 10.83 -0.04 -13.85
CA PRO A 118 11.57 0.68 -14.89
C PRO A 118 12.33 1.89 -14.34
N LEU A 119 11.69 2.70 -13.48
CA LEU A 119 12.32 3.85 -12.84
C LEU A 119 13.42 3.43 -11.86
N LEU A 120 13.15 2.43 -11.02
CA LEU A 120 14.13 1.95 -10.05
C LEU A 120 15.37 1.40 -10.72
N LYS A 121 15.23 0.72 -11.88
CA LYS A 121 16.33 0.26 -12.70
C LYS A 121 17.14 1.44 -13.27
N GLU A 122 16.47 2.50 -13.73
CA GLU A 122 17.15 3.71 -14.20
C GLU A 122 17.95 4.36 -13.07
N TYR A 123 17.34 4.54 -11.89
CA TYR A 123 18.00 5.14 -10.73
C TYR A 123 19.20 4.30 -10.29
N TYR A 124 19.06 3.00 -10.18
CA TYR A 124 20.14 2.09 -9.81
C TYR A 124 21.32 2.15 -10.78
N ASN A 125 21.05 2.27 -12.08
CA ASN A 125 22.10 2.37 -13.10
C ASN A 125 22.79 3.74 -13.13
N SER A 126 22.10 4.80 -12.69
CA SER A 126 22.59 6.18 -12.74
C SER A 126 23.26 6.64 -11.45
N ASP A 127 22.94 6.04 -10.30
CA ASP A 127 23.50 6.38 -8.99
C ASP A 127 24.16 5.14 -8.34
N PRO A 128 25.51 5.08 -8.30
CA PRO A 128 26.24 3.95 -7.73
C PRO A 128 26.03 3.80 -6.21
N ASN A 129 25.48 4.81 -5.52
CA ASN A 129 25.20 4.75 -4.09
C ASN A 129 23.77 4.34 -3.79
N MET A 130 22.90 4.31 -4.79
CA MET A 130 21.51 3.92 -4.60
C MET A 130 21.39 2.43 -4.28
N ARG A 131 20.63 2.12 -3.24
CA ARG A 131 20.26 0.76 -2.87
C ARG A 131 18.79 0.52 -3.25
N HIS A 132 18.54 -0.56 -3.96
CA HIS A 132 17.20 -1.04 -4.26
C HIS A 132 17.01 -2.38 -3.56
N GLU A 133 16.10 -2.40 -2.61
CA GLU A 133 15.80 -3.58 -1.79
C GLU A 133 14.31 -3.93 -1.91
N SER A 134 13.99 -5.18 -1.67
CA SER A 134 12.61 -5.65 -1.57
C SER A 134 12.42 -6.30 -0.21
N ALA A 135 11.42 -5.87 0.56
CA ALA A 135 11.02 -6.56 1.76
C ALA A 135 10.54 -7.99 1.42
N PRO A 136 10.57 -8.93 2.36
CA PRO A 136 10.05 -10.27 2.13
C PRO A 136 8.63 -10.21 1.57
N LYS A 137 8.40 -10.80 0.40
CA LYS A 137 7.06 -10.84 -0.18
C LYS A 137 6.20 -11.83 0.59
N PRO A 138 5.13 -11.37 1.27
CA PRO A 138 4.28 -12.25 2.05
C PRO A 138 3.48 -13.18 1.13
N ARG A 139 3.13 -14.35 1.63
CA ARG A 139 2.27 -15.28 0.88
C ARG A 139 0.84 -14.78 0.79
N LEU A 140 0.36 -14.00 1.78
CA LEU A 140 -1.00 -13.51 1.92
C LEU A 140 -2.04 -14.63 1.87
N THR A 141 -1.75 -15.71 2.59
CA THR A 141 -2.70 -16.82 2.77
C THR A 141 -3.89 -16.37 3.63
N ASP A 142 -4.90 -17.22 3.79
CA ASP A 142 -6.02 -16.91 4.68
C ASP A 142 -5.60 -16.84 6.16
N ALA A 143 -4.44 -17.38 6.52
CA ALA A 143 -3.88 -17.25 7.87
C ALA A 143 -3.39 -15.83 8.20
N ASP A 144 -3.10 -15.03 7.19
CA ASP A 144 -2.69 -13.63 7.35
C ASP A 144 -3.86 -12.70 7.73
N TYR A 145 -5.10 -13.22 7.69
CA TYR A 145 -6.30 -12.43 7.95
C TYR A 145 -7.18 -13.07 9.01
N ARG A 146 -7.80 -12.24 9.84
CA ARG A 146 -8.76 -12.67 10.86
C ARG A 146 -10.11 -12.95 10.24
N LYS A 147 -10.56 -14.19 10.29
CA LYS A 147 -11.86 -14.62 9.74
C LYS A 147 -13.04 -13.95 10.44
N ASP A 148 -12.95 -13.79 11.75
CA ASP A 148 -13.97 -13.14 12.58
C ASP A 148 -14.06 -11.62 12.35
N TYR A 149 -13.01 -10.99 11.81
CA TYR A 149 -13.05 -9.60 11.42
C TYR A 149 -13.93 -9.37 10.18
N LEU A 150 -14.05 -10.38 9.34
CA LEU A 150 -14.74 -10.34 8.06
C LEU A 150 -16.19 -10.83 8.15
N SER A 151 -16.55 -11.49 9.25
CA SER A 151 -17.89 -12.02 9.47
C SER A 151 -18.82 -10.94 9.98
N ASP A 152 -19.94 -10.77 9.28
CA ASP A 152 -21.13 -10.07 9.71
C ASP A 152 -21.11 -8.54 9.82
N LYS A 153 -22.30 -7.98 9.87
CA LYS A 153 -22.67 -6.56 9.99
C LYS A 153 -21.98 -5.91 11.18
N ILE A 154 -20.75 -5.45 10.95
CA ILE A 154 -19.96 -4.78 11.97
C ILE A 154 -20.23 -3.28 11.90
N GLY A 155 -21.07 -2.79 12.80
CA GLY A 155 -21.32 -1.36 12.93
C GLY A 155 -20.07 -0.56 13.32
N ILE A 156 -20.13 0.74 13.07
CA ILE A 156 -19.02 1.66 13.31
C ILE A 156 -18.50 1.61 14.75
N GLU A 157 -19.39 1.49 15.74
CA GLU A 157 -19.02 1.43 17.16
C GLU A 157 -18.10 0.24 17.47
N LYS A 158 -18.40 -0.93 16.90
CA LYS A 158 -17.58 -2.12 17.09
C LYS A 158 -16.23 -1.96 16.40
N ARG A 159 -16.19 -1.34 15.21
CA ARG A 159 -14.92 -1.07 14.49
C ARG A 159 -14.05 -0.08 15.26
N LEU A 160 -14.63 0.99 15.82
CA LEU A 160 -13.92 1.93 16.69
C LEU A 160 -13.32 1.21 17.89
N LYS A 161 -14.13 0.39 18.57
CA LYS A 161 -13.66 -0.42 19.70
C LYS A 161 -12.51 -1.34 19.31
N TRP A 162 -12.61 -2.02 18.17
CA TRP A 162 -11.51 -2.86 17.68
C TRP A 162 -10.24 -2.08 17.41
N THR A 163 -10.35 -0.87 16.86
CA THR A 163 -9.18 -0.01 16.64
C THR A 163 -8.54 0.42 17.97
N GLU A 164 -9.36 0.79 18.99
CA GLU A 164 -8.88 1.08 20.35
C GLU A 164 -8.18 -0.14 20.96
N ASP A 165 -8.74 -1.32 20.78
CA ASP A 165 -8.19 -2.59 21.28
C ASP A 165 -7.00 -3.09 20.42
N LYS A 166 -6.62 -2.37 19.35
CA LYS A 166 -5.57 -2.75 18.41
C LYS A 166 -5.84 -4.08 17.71
N PHE A 167 -7.11 -4.37 17.49
CA PHE A 167 -7.58 -5.55 16.81
C PHE A 167 -7.84 -5.20 15.33
N PHE A 168 -6.95 -5.62 14.46
CA PHE A 168 -6.99 -5.33 13.02
C PHE A 168 -7.25 -6.61 12.22
N VAL A 169 -7.61 -6.44 10.94
CA VAL A 169 -7.90 -7.56 10.05
C VAL A 169 -6.68 -8.45 9.79
N THR A 170 -5.48 -7.86 9.75
CA THR A 170 -4.25 -8.63 9.57
C THR A 170 -3.85 -9.33 10.86
N THR A 171 -3.34 -10.55 10.72
CA THR A 171 -2.74 -11.31 11.82
C THR A 171 -1.25 -10.99 11.94
N GLU A 172 -0.59 -11.68 12.87
CA GLU A 172 0.87 -11.64 12.99
C GLU A 172 1.54 -12.89 12.34
N GLU A 173 0.93 -13.45 11.27
CA GLU A 173 1.49 -14.64 10.59
C GLU A 173 2.77 -14.28 9.84
N GLU A 174 2.74 -13.27 8.98
CA GLU A 174 3.88 -12.77 8.23
C GLU A 174 4.12 -11.27 8.46
N PRO A 175 5.34 -10.73 8.19
CA PRO A 175 5.59 -9.30 8.23
C PRO A 175 4.78 -8.56 7.16
N LEU A 176 3.88 -7.67 7.57
CA LEU A 176 3.06 -6.86 6.68
C LEU A 176 3.27 -5.37 6.99
N PHE A 177 3.53 -4.57 5.97
CA PHE A 177 3.53 -3.11 6.08
C PHE A 177 3.36 -2.46 4.71
N ASP A 178 2.69 -1.31 4.69
CA ASP A 178 2.67 -0.38 3.59
C ASP A 178 3.70 0.73 3.88
N ALA A 179 4.42 1.17 2.86
CA ALA A 179 5.41 2.25 3.03
C ALA A 179 4.76 3.58 3.45
N ALA A 180 3.47 3.78 3.16
CA ALA A 180 2.70 4.95 3.58
C ALA A 180 2.56 5.07 5.10
N ASP A 181 2.60 3.95 5.82
CA ASP A 181 2.51 3.90 7.28
C ASP A 181 3.81 4.34 7.97
N VAL A 182 4.86 4.66 7.21
CA VAL A 182 6.18 5.00 7.73
C VAL A 182 6.50 6.48 7.52
N LEU A 183 6.64 7.22 8.60
CA LEU A 183 7.13 8.60 8.61
C LEU A 183 8.60 8.64 9.07
N ARG A 184 9.39 9.50 8.41
CA ARG A 184 10.84 9.62 8.66
C ARG A 184 11.18 10.96 9.29
N PHE A 185 11.86 10.94 10.42
CA PHE A 185 12.33 12.13 11.13
C PHE A 185 13.81 11.96 11.52
N GLY A 186 14.72 12.37 10.65
CA GLY A 186 16.15 12.20 10.89
C GLY A 186 16.53 10.72 11.07
N LYS A 187 16.85 10.32 12.32
CA LYS A 187 17.17 8.94 12.68
C LYS A 187 15.98 8.15 13.26
N ASP A 188 14.78 8.70 13.14
CA ASP A 188 13.58 8.07 13.65
C ASP A 188 12.65 7.67 12.52
N LEU A 189 12.09 6.47 12.61
CA LEU A 189 10.97 6.00 11.82
C LEU A 189 9.77 5.87 12.75
N VAL A 190 8.72 6.61 12.47
CA VAL A 190 7.43 6.46 13.17
C VAL A 190 6.53 5.63 12.28
N VAL A 191 6.12 4.47 12.76
CA VAL A 191 5.39 3.48 11.98
C VAL A 191 4.02 3.24 12.60
N GLN A 192 2.98 3.47 11.82
CA GLN A 192 1.61 3.21 12.23
C GLN A 192 1.37 1.69 12.29
N HIS A 193 0.98 1.19 13.47
CA HIS A 193 0.37 -0.12 13.60
C HIS A 193 -1.13 -0.01 13.34
N GLY A 194 -1.63 -0.73 12.34
CA GLY A 194 -3.00 -0.58 11.88
C GLY A 194 -3.46 -1.69 10.91
N PHE A 195 -4.35 -1.34 10.01
CA PHE A 195 -4.96 -2.28 9.06
C PHE A 195 -3.97 -2.91 8.09
N THR A 196 -2.97 -2.15 7.65
CA THR A 196 -2.02 -2.55 6.60
C THR A 196 -0.66 -2.93 7.15
N THR A 197 -0.35 -2.47 8.37
CA THR A 197 0.95 -2.70 9.01
C THR A 197 0.77 -3.38 10.35
N ASN A 198 1.29 -4.60 10.47
CA ASN A 198 1.26 -5.39 11.71
C ASN A 198 2.56 -5.24 12.52
N LEU A 199 2.59 -5.79 13.73
CA LEU A 199 3.75 -5.71 14.61
C LEU A 199 4.95 -6.48 14.06
N LYS A 200 4.74 -7.60 13.35
CA LYS A 200 5.82 -8.31 12.65
C LYS A 200 6.49 -7.48 11.57
N GLY A 201 5.70 -6.70 10.80
CA GLY A 201 6.23 -5.76 9.81
C GLY A 201 7.08 -4.67 10.47
N ILE A 202 6.61 -4.11 11.59
CA ILE A 202 7.37 -3.13 12.38
C ILE A 202 8.66 -3.75 12.93
N ASP A 203 8.61 -4.98 13.43
CA ASP A 203 9.79 -5.67 13.94
C ASP A 203 10.79 -5.98 12.81
N TRP A 204 10.30 -6.33 11.63
CA TRP A 204 11.14 -6.49 10.46
C TRP A 204 11.87 -5.18 10.10
N LEU A 205 11.17 -4.05 10.10
CA LEU A 205 11.78 -2.72 9.87
C LEU A 205 12.83 -2.38 10.92
N LYS A 206 12.62 -2.72 12.20
CA LYS A 206 13.64 -2.57 13.27
C LYS A 206 14.90 -3.38 12.98
N ARG A 207 14.74 -4.60 12.48
CA ARG A 207 15.89 -5.47 12.15
C ARG A 207 16.61 -5.03 10.89
N HIS A 208 15.87 -4.48 9.92
CA HIS A 208 16.44 -3.99 8.67
C HIS A 208 17.21 -2.68 8.87
N TYR A 209 16.61 -1.72 9.58
CA TYR A 209 17.20 -0.40 9.86
C TYR A 209 17.82 -0.32 11.27
N LYS A 210 18.90 -1.08 11.50
CA LYS A 210 19.53 -1.21 12.82
C LYS A 210 20.08 0.10 13.40
N ASP A 211 20.43 1.06 12.52
CA ASP A 211 20.98 2.35 12.91
C ASP A 211 19.90 3.43 13.11
N LEU A 212 18.64 3.08 12.94
CA LEU A 212 17.49 3.95 13.14
C LEU A 212 16.64 3.49 14.31
N ARG A 213 15.95 4.45 14.94
CA ARG A 213 14.96 4.18 15.98
C ARG A 213 13.60 4.01 15.33
N VAL A 214 12.98 2.86 15.50
CA VAL A 214 11.66 2.55 14.94
C VAL A 214 10.62 2.57 16.05
N HIS A 215 9.67 3.50 15.96
CA HIS A 215 8.62 3.73 16.93
C HIS A 215 7.28 3.25 16.38
N ALA A 216 6.65 2.29 17.06
CA ALA A 216 5.29 1.87 16.74
C ALA A 216 4.30 2.86 17.36
N VAL A 217 3.35 3.35 16.57
CA VAL A 217 2.28 4.23 17.02
C VAL A 217 0.93 3.69 16.57
N ASN A 218 -0.12 3.99 17.34
CA ASN A 218 -1.49 3.77 16.90
C ASN A 218 -2.16 5.13 16.81
N PHE A 219 -2.75 5.45 15.68
CA PHE A 219 -3.61 6.61 15.58
C PHE A 219 -5.00 6.30 16.11
N PRO A 220 -5.68 7.26 16.77
CA PRO A 220 -7.08 7.11 17.12
C PRO A 220 -7.87 6.84 15.84
N GLY A 221 -8.65 5.77 15.87
CA GLY A 221 -9.11 5.13 14.67
C GLY A 221 -10.04 5.94 13.81
N ASP A 222 -9.69 5.98 12.55
CA ASP A 222 -10.70 6.03 11.50
C ASP A 222 -10.97 4.58 11.08
N PRO A 223 -12.14 4.00 11.37
CA PRO A 223 -12.48 2.65 10.96
C PRO A 223 -12.71 2.55 9.45
N TYR A 224 -12.83 3.69 8.77
CA TYR A 224 -12.96 3.81 7.33
C TYR A 224 -11.88 4.76 6.81
N PRO A 225 -11.24 4.42 5.68
CA PRO A 225 -10.28 5.32 5.05
C PRO A 225 -10.94 6.58 4.49
#